data_8e2e5ed5d3b9202d76bd563782f476bc
#
_entry.id   8e2e5ed5d3b9202d76bd563782f476bc
#
_cell.length_a   1.000
_cell.length_b   1.000
_cell.length_c   1.000
_cell.angle_alpha   90.00
_cell.angle_beta   90.00
_cell.angle_gamma   90.00
#
_symmetry.space_group_name_H-M   'P 1'
#
loop_
_entity.id
_entity.type
_entity.pdbx_description
1 polymer ?
#
loop_
_entity_poly.entity_id
_entity_poly.type
_entity_poly.pdbx_seq_one_letter_code
_entity_poly.pdbx_strand_id
1 'polypeptide(L)'
;MRLLILLTLTLLLLLLPCGELLAQSHQSDTLAPSPDPLSVLLPGGVFAAYPLHHSDVAIRTTRHSLLGTRWRNHYDDHIQFASYGLQLAMRCGGATGRSRTWGEMLTADGIGALGTAAIVLSVKSGVQRMRPDGSTANSFPSGHTATAFLGAELFNLEYGADYPLLARLQYIFATSVAFGRMANNRHWYSDVLWGGLIGVSMAHVGYLVSDLLFGRYTPAVSPEIPDNYFYLSLLCSRHLSGGAGCIGAQLGWQTSTLNYTAELSLRPDKERPTLHGDLLVGIPLYQWRYVELRHSYGIGIGYDRAAKEQSYAHLQAGLEAHPRVRYLDKLGLFLRLHCEPYRQSYLTLGVLLRHRYL
;
A
#
# COMPACT_ATOMS: atom_id res chain seq x y z
N MET A 1 25.11 -0.38 13.67
CA MET A 1 24.29 -1.42 14.32
C MET A 1 22.90 -0.92 14.73
N ARG A 2 22.77 0.15 15.52
CA ARG A 2 21.45 0.68 15.95
C ARG A 2 20.56 1.14 14.78
N LEU A 3 21.11 1.81 13.77
CA LEU A 3 20.34 2.27 12.60
C LEU A 3 19.89 1.10 11.72
N LEU A 4 20.70 0.06 11.61
CA LEU A 4 20.38 -1.15 10.86
C LEU A 4 19.23 -1.93 11.52
N ILE A 5 19.26 -2.03 12.86
CA ILE A 5 18.21 -2.67 13.66
C ILE A 5 16.91 -1.83 13.58
N LEU A 6 17.00 -0.51 13.61
CA LEU A 6 15.82 0.37 13.42
C LEU A 6 15.25 0.22 12.01
N LEU A 7 16.08 0.14 10.98
CA LEU A 7 15.66 -0.05 9.58
C LEU A 7 15.05 -1.44 9.34
N THR A 8 15.58 -2.49 9.96
CA THR A 8 14.97 -3.82 9.89
C THR A 8 13.65 -3.88 10.67
N LEU A 9 13.57 -3.22 11.83
CA LEU A 9 12.33 -3.11 12.61
C LEU A 9 11.27 -2.26 11.89
N THR A 10 11.65 -1.15 11.26
CA THR A 10 10.70 -0.34 10.46
C THR A 10 10.26 -1.08 9.19
N LEU A 11 11.16 -1.80 8.52
CA LEU A 11 10.80 -2.65 7.38
C LEU A 11 9.87 -3.79 7.82
N LEU A 12 10.16 -4.42 8.96
CA LEU A 12 9.32 -5.46 9.56
C LEU A 12 7.94 -4.92 9.98
N LEU A 13 7.89 -3.74 10.59
CA LEU A 13 6.64 -3.07 11.00
C LEU A 13 5.80 -2.57 9.81
N LEU A 14 6.44 -2.11 8.73
CA LEU A 14 5.76 -1.68 7.49
C LEU A 14 5.24 -2.86 6.66
N LEU A 15 5.83 -4.05 6.82
CA LEU A 15 5.49 -5.26 6.07
C LEU A 15 4.64 -6.25 6.88
N LEU A 16 4.41 -5.99 8.17
CA LEU A 16 3.39 -6.71 8.91
C LEU A 16 2.03 -6.32 8.33
N PRO A 17 1.20 -7.29 7.93
CA PRO A 17 -0.17 -6.99 7.56
C PRO A 17 -0.85 -6.35 8.76
N CYS A 18 -1.14 -5.06 8.66
CA CYS A 18 -1.71 -4.23 9.73
C CYS A 18 -3.19 -4.57 10.00
N GLY A 19 -3.56 -5.85 9.92
CA GLY A 19 -4.95 -6.31 9.93
C GLY A 19 -5.33 -7.32 11.01
N GLU A 20 -4.40 -7.99 11.68
CA GLU A 20 -4.79 -9.16 12.46
C GLU A 20 -4.19 -9.27 13.86
N LEU A 21 -4.09 -8.17 14.60
CA LEU A 21 -3.76 -8.30 16.03
C LEU A 21 -4.99 -8.58 16.92
N LEU A 22 -6.20 -8.66 16.36
CA LEU A 22 -7.45 -8.90 17.10
C LEU A 22 -8.43 -9.84 16.37
N ALA A 23 -7.98 -10.95 15.83
CA ALA A 23 -8.89 -12.03 15.46
C ALA A 23 -8.91 -13.08 16.57
N GLN A 24 -9.77 -12.88 17.55
CA GLN A 24 -10.17 -13.94 18.45
C GLN A 24 -11.03 -14.95 17.70
N SER A 25 -10.67 -16.21 17.91
CA SER A 25 -11.36 -17.41 17.51
C SER A 25 -12.90 -17.34 17.64
N HIS A 26 -13.59 -17.36 16.51
CA HIS A 26 -14.90 -17.98 16.45
C HIS A 26 -14.92 -18.91 15.25
N GLN A 27 -14.85 -20.21 15.55
CA GLN A 27 -15.15 -21.27 14.61
C GLN A 27 -16.59 -21.11 14.15
N SER A 28 -16.77 -20.66 12.93
CA SER A 28 -17.97 -20.92 12.14
C SER A 28 -17.50 -21.41 10.78
N ASP A 29 -18.15 -22.46 10.29
CA ASP A 29 -17.91 -23.13 8.99
C ASP A 29 -18.10 -22.23 7.75
N THR A 30 -17.91 -20.97 7.87
CA THR A 30 -17.95 -20.00 6.77
C THR A 30 -16.55 -19.90 6.15
N LEU A 31 -16.46 -20.17 4.86
CA LEU A 31 -15.26 -19.92 4.04
C LEU A 31 -14.65 -18.57 4.40
N ALA A 32 -13.37 -18.57 4.73
CA ALA A 32 -12.64 -17.33 4.92
C ALA A 32 -12.84 -16.42 3.70
N PRO A 33 -13.11 -15.12 3.90
CA PRO A 33 -13.31 -14.19 2.79
C PRO A 33 -12.08 -14.16 1.90
N SER A 34 -12.30 -14.02 0.60
CA SER A 34 -11.22 -13.90 -0.39
C SER A 34 -10.33 -12.70 -0.06
N PRO A 35 -9.00 -12.85 -0.13
CA PRO A 35 -8.09 -11.75 0.17
C PRO A 35 -8.27 -10.60 -0.83
N ASP A 36 -8.19 -9.38 -0.32
CA ASP A 36 -8.32 -8.17 -1.14
C ASP A 36 -6.95 -7.69 -1.59
N PRO A 37 -6.67 -7.69 -2.91
CA PRO A 37 -5.39 -7.24 -3.45
C PRO A 37 -5.14 -5.74 -3.21
N LEU A 38 -6.19 -4.93 -3.06
CA LEU A 38 -6.05 -3.48 -2.92
C LEU A 38 -5.73 -3.03 -1.50
N SER A 39 -6.03 -3.85 -0.48
CA SER A 39 -5.70 -3.54 0.92
C SER A 39 -4.19 -3.42 1.15
N VAL A 40 -3.38 -4.03 0.30
CA VAL A 40 -1.92 -4.08 0.41
C VAL A 40 -1.23 -3.02 -0.45
N LEU A 41 -1.82 -2.66 -1.60
CA LEU A 41 -1.22 -1.67 -2.52
C LEU A 41 -1.25 -0.23 -2.00
N LEU A 42 -2.21 0.10 -1.19
CA LEU A 42 -2.55 1.51 -0.92
C LEU A 42 -1.89 2.15 0.30
N PRO A 43 -1.63 1.48 1.43
CA PRO A 43 -1.00 2.16 2.57
C PRO A 43 0.46 2.57 2.36
N GLY A 44 1.20 1.84 1.54
CA GLY A 44 2.64 2.05 1.39
C GLY A 44 3.07 2.73 0.09
N GLY A 45 2.36 2.45 -1.01
CA GLY A 45 2.85 2.78 -2.35
C GLY A 45 2.79 4.26 -2.71
N VAL A 46 1.72 4.94 -2.35
CA VAL A 46 1.51 6.35 -2.73
C VAL A 46 2.34 7.29 -1.87
N PHE A 47 2.55 6.94 -0.59
CA PHE A 47 3.29 7.80 0.36
C PHE A 47 4.80 7.57 0.35
N ALA A 48 5.25 6.43 -0.16
CA ALA A 48 6.66 6.05 -0.13
C ALA A 48 7.52 6.61 -1.28
N ALA A 49 6.92 7.14 -2.33
CA ALA A 49 7.67 7.46 -3.55
C ALA A 49 8.53 8.73 -3.47
N TYR A 50 8.16 9.71 -2.67
CA TYR A 50 8.81 11.03 -2.68
C TYR A 50 9.92 11.22 -1.63
N PRO A 51 9.82 10.74 -0.37
CA PRO A 51 10.89 10.91 0.62
C PRO A 51 12.07 9.94 0.46
N LEU A 52 11.93 8.90 -0.37
CA LEU A 52 12.84 7.75 -0.38
C LEU A 52 14.19 8.00 -1.06
N HIS A 53 14.33 9.03 -1.89
CA HIS A 53 15.63 9.30 -2.54
C HIS A 53 16.73 9.64 -1.54
N HIS A 54 16.42 10.45 -0.53
CA HIS A 54 17.39 10.75 0.55
C HIS A 54 17.73 9.51 1.37
N SER A 55 16.73 8.67 1.63
CA SER A 55 16.93 7.38 2.32
C SER A 55 17.77 6.42 1.50
N ASP A 56 17.59 6.36 0.18
CA ASP A 56 18.38 5.54 -0.73
C ASP A 56 19.88 5.87 -0.63
N VAL A 57 20.23 7.15 -0.71
CA VAL A 57 21.62 7.60 -0.62
C VAL A 57 22.19 7.36 0.77
N ALA A 58 21.46 7.67 1.83
CA ALA A 58 21.89 7.47 3.20
C ALA A 58 22.18 5.98 3.51
N ILE A 59 21.27 5.08 3.09
CA ILE A 59 21.43 3.64 3.28
C ILE A 59 22.61 3.08 2.49
N ARG A 60 22.78 3.51 1.24
CA ARG A 60 23.95 3.13 0.45
C ARG A 60 25.27 3.60 1.09
N THR A 61 25.31 4.82 1.61
CA THR A 61 26.49 5.35 2.29
C THR A 61 26.80 4.55 3.55
N THR A 62 25.79 4.28 4.38
CA THR A 62 25.94 3.44 5.58
C THR A 62 26.39 2.02 5.22
N ARG A 63 25.84 1.44 4.17
CA ARG A 63 26.28 0.13 3.67
C ARG A 63 27.76 0.16 3.27
N HIS A 64 28.21 1.19 2.55
CA HIS A 64 29.62 1.30 2.14
C HIS A 64 30.56 1.43 3.33
N SER A 65 30.17 2.16 4.37
CA SER A 65 30.96 2.28 5.60
C SER A 65 31.06 0.97 6.40
N LEU A 66 30.03 0.12 6.35
CA LEU A 66 29.98 -1.12 7.14
C LEU A 66 30.61 -2.33 6.41
N LEU A 67 30.35 -2.46 5.12
CA LEU A 67 30.70 -3.67 4.33
C LEU A 67 31.81 -3.41 3.31
N GLY A 68 32.18 -2.16 3.08
CA GLY A 68 33.08 -1.78 1.99
C GLY A 68 32.41 -1.89 0.62
N THR A 69 33.13 -1.46 -0.45
CA THR A 69 32.54 -1.39 -1.80
C THR A 69 32.52 -2.74 -2.54
N ARG A 70 33.37 -3.69 -2.13
CA ARG A 70 33.60 -4.98 -2.84
C ARG A 70 32.78 -6.15 -2.27
N TRP A 71 32.10 -5.97 -1.15
CA TRP A 71 31.36 -7.06 -0.53
C TRP A 71 30.26 -7.60 -1.45
N ARG A 72 30.20 -8.93 -1.62
CA ARG A 72 29.19 -9.66 -2.40
C ARG A 72 28.88 -11.00 -1.73
N ASN A 73 27.61 -11.39 -1.80
CA ASN A 73 27.14 -12.71 -1.39
C ASN A 73 25.99 -13.12 -2.30
N HIS A 74 25.79 -14.40 -2.55
CA HIS A 74 24.82 -14.94 -3.51
C HIS A 74 23.68 -15.73 -2.84
N TYR A 75 23.55 -15.70 -1.53
CA TYR A 75 22.51 -16.46 -0.83
C TYR A 75 21.09 -16.02 -1.24
N ASP A 76 20.93 -14.75 -1.53
CA ASP A 76 19.66 -14.12 -1.93
C ASP A 76 19.15 -14.60 -3.30
N ASP A 77 20.05 -15.08 -4.17
CA ASP A 77 19.68 -15.69 -5.46
C ASP A 77 18.94 -17.03 -5.29
N HIS A 78 19.14 -17.73 -4.17
CA HIS A 78 18.56 -19.05 -3.90
C HIS A 78 17.41 -18.99 -2.89
N ILE A 79 17.60 -18.27 -1.77
CA ILE A 79 16.64 -18.28 -0.67
C ILE A 79 15.31 -17.58 -1.04
N GLN A 80 15.28 -16.78 -2.11
CA GLN A 80 14.05 -16.17 -2.63
C GLN A 80 12.96 -17.21 -2.99
N PHE A 81 13.34 -18.47 -3.22
CA PHE A 81 12.42 -19.55 -3.56
C PHE A 81 12.06 -20.46 -2.37
N ALA A 82 12.60 -20.19 -1.17
CA ALA A 82 12.43 -21.07 -0.02
C ALA A 82 10.95 -21.25 0.37
N SER A 83 10.15 -20.17 0.31
CA SER A 83 8.73 -20.22 0.64
C SER A 83 7.93 -21.11 -0.28
N TYR A 84 8.22 -21.08 -1.59
CA TYR A 84 7.56 -21.98 -2.57
C TYR A 84 7.92 -23.43 -2.32
N GLY A 85 9.21 -23.71 -2.04
CA GLY A 85 9.66 -25.06 -1.71
C GLY A 85 8.97 -25.61 -0.46
N LEU A 86 8.85 -24.81 0.60
CA LEU A 86 8.16 -25.20 1.82
C LEU A 86 6.65 -25.39 1.58
N GLN A 87 6.00 -24.51 0.83
CA GLN A 87 4.58 -24.62 0.49
C GLN A 87 4.28 -25.94 -0.25
N LEU A 88 5.08 -26.25 -1.27
CA LEU A 88 4.95 -27.52 -2.00
C LEU A 88 5.24 -28.73 -1.09
N ALA A 89 6.28 -28.69 -0.26
CA ALA A 89 6.62 -29.76 0.66
C ALA A 89 5.49 -30.03 1.66
N MET A 90 4.87 -29.00 2.23
CA MET A 90 3.72 -29.12 3.12
C MET A 90 2.53 -29.77 2.41
N ARG A 91 2.24 -29.33 1.18
CA ARG A 91 1.15 -29.90 0.39
C ARG A 91 1.39 -31.36 0.03
N CYS A 92 2.61 -31.73 -0.36
CA CYS A 92 3.02 -33.12 -0.61
C CYS A 92 2.95 -33.96 0.67
N GLY A 93 3.25 -33.37 1.84
CA GLY A 93 3.13 -34.02 3.15
C GLY A 93 1.69 -34.18 3.65
N GLY A 94 0.69 -33.75 2.88
CA GLY A 94 -0.72 -33.88 3.23
C GLY A 94 -1.25 -32.75 4.14
N ALA A 95 -0.47 -31.68 4.35
CA ALA A 95 -0.98 -30.54 5.11
C ALA A 95 -2.19 -29.93 4.40
N THR A 96 -3.25 -29.74 5.16
CA THR A 96 -4.44 -29.02 4.71
C THR A 96 -4.17 -27.52 4.81
N GLY A 97 -4.52 -26.79 3.78
CA GLY A 97 -4.45 -25.35 3.73
C GLY A 97 -5.77 -24.74 3.30
N ARG A 98 -5.75 -23.47 2.93
CA ARG A 98 -6.91 -22.74 2.42
C ARG A 98 -7.50 -23.39 1.16
N SER A 99 -6.65 -23.84 0.24
CA SER A 99 -7.04 -24.46 -1.02
C SER A 99 -7.49 -25.92 -0.83
N ARG A 100 -8.66 -26.27 -1.36
CA ARG A 100 -9.18 -27.65 -1.28
C ARG A 100 -8.41 -28.59 -2.19
N THR A 101 -8.01 -28.11 -3.36
CA THR A 101 -7.33 -28.89 -4.40
C THR A 101 -5.97 -28.31 -4.75
N TRP A 102 -5.11 -29.13 -5.35
CA TRP A 102 -3.86 -28.68 -5.94
C TRP A 102 -4.10 -27.64 -7.03
N GLY A 103 -5.18 -27.79 -7.83
CA GLY A 103 -5.52 -26.86 -8.90
C GLY A 103 -5.77 -25.46 -8.39
N GLU A 104 -6.49 -25.30 -7.28
CA GLU A 104 -6.76 -23.99 -6.67
C GLU A 104 -5.44 -23.31 -6.22
N MET A 105 -4.59 -24.04 -5.47
CA MET A 105 -3.32 -23.51 -4.97
C MET A 105 -2.37 -23.11 -6.13
N LEU A 106 -2.13 -24.04 -7.06
CA LEU A 106 -1.22 -23.81 -8.18
C LEU A 106 -1.72 -22.72 -9.14
N THR A 107 -3.03 -22.54 -9.26
CA THR A 107 -3.61 -21.42 -10.04
C THR A 107 -3.31 -20.09 -9.36
N ALA A 108 -3.49 -20.00 -8.03
CA ALA A 108 -3.15 -18.79 -7.28
C ALA A 108 -1.65 -18.46 -7.39
N ASP A 109 -0.79 -19.45 -7.20
CA ASP A 109 0.67 -19.31 -7.31
C ASP A 109 1.08 -18.87 -8.72
N GLY A 110 0.55 -19.52 -9.75
CA GLY A 110 0.87 -19.22 -11.16
C GLY A 110 0.45 -17.81 -11.58
N ILE A 111 -0.76 -17.39 -11.22
CA ILE A 111 -1.25 -16.05 -11.52
C ILE A 111 -0.45 -15.00 -10.75
N GLY A 112 -0.17 -15.24 -9.47
CA GLY A 112 0.68 -14.36 -8.66
C GLY A 112 2.08 -14.20 -9.27
N ALA A 113 2.70 -15.30 -9.68
CA ALA A 113 4.03 -15.30 -10.28
C ALA A 113 4.06 -14.59 -11.65
N LEU A 114 3.12 -14.91 -12.53
CA LEU A 114 3.00 -14.26 -13.85
C LEU A 114 2.72 -12.76 -13.73
N GLY A 115 1.81 -12.37 -12.84
CA GLY A 115 1.51 -10.98 -12.58
C GLY A 115 2.70 -10.21 -12.02
N THR A 116 3.40 -10.79 -11.04
CA THR A 116 4.63 -10.21 -10.49
C THR A 116 5.69 -10.02 -11.57
N ALA A 117 5.94 -11.04 -12.39
CA ALA A 117 6.90 -10.96 -13.48
C ALA A 117 6.52 -9.90 -14.50
N ALA A 118 5.26 -9.85 -14.93
CA ALA A 118 4.75 -8.88 -15.89
C ALA A 118 4.93 -7.44 -15.40
N ILE A 119 4.55 -7.14 -14.14
CA ILE A 119 4.69 -5.81 -13.56
C ILE A 119 6.16 -5.43 -13.42
N VAL A 120 6.99 -6.32 -12.83
CA VAL A 120 8.41 -6.04 -12.60
C VAL A 120 9.14 -5.78 -13.92
N LEU A 121 8.90 -6.58 -14.97
CA LEU A 121 9.56 -6.41 -16.26
C LEU A 121 9.09 -5.13 -16.96
N SER A 122 7.79 -4.85 -16.98
CA SER A 122 7.23 -3.65 -17.58
C SER A 122 7.75 -2.37 -16.92
N VAL A 123 7.78 -2.34 -15.59
CA VAL A 123 8.28 -1.18 -14.85
C VAL A 123 9.79 -1.01 -15.04
N LYS A 124 10.56 -2.10 -15.05
CA LYS A 124 12.02 -2.04 -15.32
C LYS A 124 12.32 -1.44 -16.70
N SER A 125 11.59 -1.85 -17.71
CA SER A 125 11.78 -1.34 -19.09
C SER A 125 11.40 0.13 -19.23
N GLY A 126 10.40 0.59 -18.48
CA GLY A 126 9.93 1.98 -18.52
C GLY A 126 10.77 2.94 -17.68
N VAL A 127 11.20 2.54 -16.48
CA VAL A 127 11.88 3.44 -15.53
C VAL A 127 13.38 3.52 -15.77
N GLN A 128 14.01 2.43 -16.19
CA GLN A 128 15.47 2.34 -16.54
C GLN A 128 16.40 2.94 -15.46
N ARG A 129 16.12 2.67 -14.18
CA ARG A 129 16.89 3.20 -13.06
C ARG A 129 18.26 2.53 -12.94
N MET A 130 19.34 3.34 -12.83
CA MET A 130 20.68 2.82 -12.59
C MET A 130 20.81 2.17 -11.22
N ARG A 131 21.48 1.02 -11.16
CA ARG A 131 21.80 0.33 -9.89
C ARG A 131 22.78 1.13 -9.04
N PRO A 132 22.77 0.95 -7.70
CA PRO A 132 23.73 1.63 -6.82
C PRO A 132 25.20 1.33 -7.14
N ASP A 133 25.50 0.15 -7.71
CA ASP A 133 26.86 -0.24 -8.13
C ASP A 133 27.24 0.25 -9.54
N GLY A 134 26.32 0.94 -10.23
CA GLY A 134 26.54 1.45 -11.59
C GLY A 134 26.54 0.41 -12.71
N SER A 135 26.19 -0.85 -12.42
CA SER A 135 26.35 -1.96 -13.38
C SER A 135 25.33 -1.94 -14.52
N THR A 136 24.06 -1.67 -14.25
CA THR A 136 22.96 -1.74 -15.23
C THR A 136 21.80 -0.82 -14.86
N ALA A 137 21.03 -0.36 -15.86
CA ALA A 137 19.89 0.52 -15.70
C ALA A 137 18.57 -0.25 -15.51
N ASN A 138 18.54 -1.27 -14.65
CA ASN A 138 17.37 -2.10 -14.39
C ASN A 138 17.13 -2.33 -12.88
N SER A 139 17.41 -1.30 -12.07
CA SER A 139 17.34 -1.41 -10.63
C SER A 139 15.89 -1.49 -10.12
N PHE A 140 15.00 -0.65 -10.62
CA PHE A 140 13.65 -0.50 -10.10
C PHE A 140 12.61 -1.28 -10.92
N PRO A 141 11.69 -2.01 -10.25
CA PRO A 141 11.74 -2.47 -8.85
C PRO A 141 12.62 -3.71 -8.69
N SER A 142 12.89 -4.15 -7.43
CA SER A 142 13.68 -5.35 -7.15
C SER A 142 12.89 -6.63 -7.43
N GLY A 143 13.27 -7.38 -8.47
CA GLY A 143 12.61 -8.64 -8.82
C GLY A 143 12.82 -9.76 -7.79
N HIS A 144 14.03 -9.92 -7.23
CA HIS A 144 14.31 -10.91 -6.19
C HIS A 144 13.44 -10.67 -4.94
N THR A 145 13.33 -9.41 -4.53
CA THR A 145 12.47 -9.04 -3.40
C THR A 145 11.00 -9.31 -3.71
N ALA A 146 10.55 -8.97 -4.93
CA ALA A 146 9.17 -9.24 -5.35
C ALA A 146 8.86 -10.75 -5.32
N THR A 147 9.78 -11.59 -5.84
CA THR A 147 9.63 -13.05 -5.79
C THR A 147 9.59 -13.58 -4.37
N ALA A 148 10.50 -13.13 -3.50
CA ALA A 148 10.57 -13.60 -2.12
C ALA A 148 9.30 -13.24 -1.32
N PHE A 149 8.82 -12.00 -1.45
CA PHE A 149 7.61 -11.54 -0.75
C PHE A 149 6.33 -12.14 -1.34
N LEU A 150 6.28 -12.38 -2.65
CA LEU A 150 5.20 -13.15 -3.27
C LEU A 150 5.11 -14.54 -2.64
N GLY A 151 6.22 -15.28 -2.57
CA GLY A 151 6.23 -16.62 -1.98
C GLY A 151 5.87 -16.62 -0.49
N ALA A 152 6.34 -15.64 0.28
CA ALA A 152 6.01 -15.51 1.69
C ALA A 152 4.51 -15.26 1.89
N GLU A 153 3.90 -14.39 1.07
CA GLU A 153 2.47 -14.09 1.16
C GLU A 153 1.59 -15.23 0.64
N LEU A 154 1.98 -15.90 -0.45
CA LEU A 154 1.29 -17.11 -0.91
C LEU A 154 1.26 -18.18 0.18
N PHE A 155 2.40 -18.41 0.85
CA PHE A 155 2.47 -19.33 1.99
C PHE A 155 1.57 -18.87 3.14
N ASN A 156 1.58 -17.59 3.47
CA ASN A 156 0.73 -17.02 4.52
C ASN A 156 -0.75 -17.17 4.21
N LEU A 157 -1.17 -16.89 2.98
CA LEU A 157 -2.56 -17.05 2.55
C LEU A 157 -3.01 -18.53 2.52
N GLU A 158 -2.10 -19.44 2.19
CA GLU A 158 -2.42 -20.88 2.14
C GLU A 158 -2.43 -21.51 3.52
N TYR A 159 -1.42 -21.25 4.34
CA TYR A 159 -1.16 -21.98 5.58
C TYR A 159 -1.11 -21.12 6.84
N GLY A 160 -1.21 -19.78 6.73
CA GLY A 160 -0.99 -18.88 7.86
C GLY A 160 -2.00 -19.01 8.99
N ALA A 161 -3.24 -19.44 8.68
CA ALA A 161 -4.26 -19.68 9.69
C ALA A 161 -3.89 -20.84 10.62
N ASP A 162 -3.39 -21.96 10.04
CA ASP A 162 -3.08 -23.19 10.78
C ASP A 162 -1.62 -23.21 11.28
N TYR A 163 -0.72 -22.53 10.57
CA TYR A 163 0.72 -22.51 10.85
C TYR A 163 1.29 -21.09 10.94
N PRO A 164 0.80 -20.24 11.86
CA PRO A 164 1.14 -18.81 11.90
C PRO A 164 2.62 -18.54 12.15
N LEU A 165 3.30 -19.39 12.90
CA LEU A 165 4.73 -19.25 13.15
C LEU A 165 5.54 -19.49 11.87
N LEU A 166 5.21 -20.54 11.10
CA LEU A 166 5.88 -20.83 9.83
C LEU A 166 5.64 -19.71 8.81
N ALA A 167 4.42 -19.16 8.75
CA ALA A 167 4.11 -18.02 7.89
C ALA A 167 4.98 -16.79 8.23
N ARG A 168 5.13 -16.46 9.50
CA ARG A 168 6.01 -15.36 9.95
C ARG A 168 7.48 -15.60 9.58
N LEU A 169 7.96 -16.83 9.68
CA LEU A 169 9.32 -17.19 9.28
C LEU A 169 9.56 -16.96 7.77
N GLN A 170 8.54 -17.15 6.91
CA GLN A 170 8.68 -16.85 5.48
C GLN A 170 8.95 -15.35 5.21
N TYR A 171 8.31 -14.47 5.97
CA TYR A 171 8.59 -13.03 5.87
C TYR A 171 10.01 -12.67 6.37
N ILE A 172 10.54 -13.40 7.35
CA ILE A 172 11.93 -13.22 7.76
C ILE A 172 12.88 -13.60 6.62
N PHE A 173 12.62 -14.70 5.92
CA PHE A 173 13.40 -15.08 4.74
C PHE A 173 13.26 -14.04 3.61
N ALA A 174 12.05 -13.61 3.29
CA ALA A 174 11.83 -12.56 2.28
C ALA A 174 12.54 -11.25 2.63
N THR A 175 12.50 -10.85 3.91
CA THR A 175 13.22 -9.66 4.40
C THR A 175 14.74 -9.85 4.30
N SER A 176 15.25 -11.06 4.55
CA SER A 176 16.68 -11.34 4.39
C SER A 176 17.13 -11.21 2.93
N VAL A 177 16.29 -11.65 1.97
CA VAL A 177 16.53 -11.41 0.53
C VAL A 177 16.60 -9.92 0.23
N ALA A 178 15.60 -9.18 0.67
CA ALA A 178 15.55 -7.72 0.51
C ALA A 178 16.83 -7.05 1.03
N PHE A 179 17.26 -7.46 2.21
CA PHE A 179 18.50 -6.99 2.82
C PHE A 179 19.73 -7.39 2.00
N GLY A 180 19.79 -8.64 1.52
CA GLY A 180 20.85 -9.14 0.66
C GLY A 180 21.01 -8.32 -0.61
N ARG A 181 19.91 -7.91 -1.25
CA ARG A 181 19.95 -7.06 -2.46
C ARG A 181 20.56 -5.68 -2.19
N MET A 182 20.25 -5.07 -1.05
CA MET A 182 20.86 -3.79 -0.64
C MET A 182 22.32 -3.99 -0.22
N ALA A 183 22.62 -5.03 0.58
CA ALA A 183 23.97 -5.37 1.00
C ALA A 183 24.89 -5.69 -0.19
N ASN A 184 24.38 -6.31 -1.23
CA ASN A 184 25.08 -6.57 -2.50
C ASN A 184 25.24 -5.32 -3.38
N ASN A 185 24.73 -4.15 -2.97
CA ASN A 185 24.74 -2.91 -3.74
C ASN A 185 24.04 -3.03 -5.11
N ARG A 186 23.07 -3.97 -5.22
CA ARG A 186 22.34 -4.28 -6.46
C ARG A 186 21.06 -3.49 -6.61
N HIS A 187 20.45 -3.09 -5.48
CA HIS A 187 19.18 -2.37 -5.44
C HIS A 187 19.22 -1.27 -4.39
N TRP A 188 18.51 -0.19 -4.67
CA TRP A 188 18.23 0.86 -3.73
C TRP A 188 17.18 0.41 -2.71
N TYR A 189 17.07 1.09 -1.59
CA TYR A 189 16.06 0.81 -0.57
C TYR A 189 14.64 0.90 -1.13
N SER A 190 14.36 1.95 -1.90
CA SER A 190 13.06 2.13 -2.57
C SER A 190 12.75 1.01 -3.57
N ASP A 191 13.73 0.48 -4.32
CA ASP A 191 13.53 -0.65 -5.24
C ASP A 191 13.06 -1.90 -4.51
N VAL A 192 13.60 -2.12 -3.31
CA VAL A 192 13.29 -3.26 -2.46
C VAL A 192 11.89 -3.14 -1.86
N LEU A 193 11.53 -1.95 -1.36
CA LEU A 193 10.19 -1.69 -0.83
C LEU A 193 9.10 -1.94 -1.88
N TRP A 194 9.28 -1.36 -3.07
CA TRP A 194 8.33 -1.55 -4.16
C TRP A 194 8.28 -3.00 -4.65
N GLY A 195 9.44 -3.67 -4.69
CA GLY A 195 9.49 -5.10 -4.99
C GLY A 195 8.62 -5.90 -4.01
N GLY A 196 8.78 -5.68 -2.70
CA GLY A 196 8.00 -6.36 -1.67
C GLY A 196 6.49 -6.10 -1.81
N LEU A 197 6.10 -4.85 -2.02
CA LEU A 197 4.69 -4.46 -2.22
C LEU A 197 4.07 -5.16 -3.44
N ILE A 198 4.79 -5.19 -4.57
CA ILE A 198 4.33 -5.88 -5.79
C ILE A 198 4.12 -7.37 -5.50
N GLY A 199 5.09 -8.02 -4.85
CA GLY A 199 5.00 -9.45 -4.54
C GLY A 199 3.79 -9.79 -3.68
N VAL A 200 3.63 -9.09 -2.55
CA VAL A 200 2.48 -9.29 -1.64
C VAL A 200 1.16 -9.05 -2.37
N SER A 201 1.04 -7.95 -3.12
CA SER A 201 -0.20 -7.64 -3.85
C SER A 201 -0.55 -8.69 -4.88
N MET A 202 0.43 -9.22 -5.59
CA MET A 202 0.18 -10.23 -6.61
C MET A 202 -0.19 -11.60 -6.03
N ALA A 203 0.21 -11.93 -4.80
CA ALA A 203 -0.30 -13.08 -4.08
C ALA A 203 -1.82 -12.98 -3.86
N HIS A 204 -2.28 -11.81 -3.40
CA HIS A 204 -3.71 -11.55 -3.21
C HIS A 204 -4.49 -11.60 -4.53
N VAL A 205 -3.95 -11.05 -5.61
CA VAL A 205 -4.55 -11.16 -6.95
C VAL A 205 -4.62 -12.62 -7.39
N GLY A 206 -3.58 -13.40 -7.15
CA GLY A 206 -3.54 -14.83 -7.45
C GLY A 206 -4.70 -15.58 -6.79
N TYR A 207 -4.87 -15.42 -5.47
CA TYR A 207 -5.98 -16.05 -4.74
C TYR A 207 -7.35 -15.51 -5.14
N LEU A 208 -7.48 -14.20 -5.40
CA LEU A 208 -8.73 -13.63 -5.88
C LEU A 208 -9.17 -14.27 -7.20
N VAL A 209 -8.25 -14.39 -8.17
CA VAL A 209 -8.56 -14.98 -9.47
C VAL A 209 -8.82 -16.48 -9.33
N SER A 210 -8.06 -17.19 -8.49
CA SER A 210 -8.33 -18.60 -8.19
C SER A 210 -9.73 -18.77 -7.60
N ASP A 211 -10.11 -17.95 -6.62
CA ASP A 211 -11.44 -18.02 -6.01
C ASP A 211 -12.57 -17.76 -7.03
N LEU A 212 -12.36 -16.82 -7.94
CA LEU A 212 -13.30 -16.55 -9.03
C LEU A 212 -13.44 -17.73 -9.99
N LEU A 213 -12.32 -18.35 -10.40
CA LEU A 213 -12.31 -19.46 -11.35
C LEU A 213 -12.89 -20.74 -10.76
N PHE A 214 -12.68 -21.01 -9.49
CA PHE A 214 -13.19 -22.21 -8.81
C PHE A 214 -14.53 -21.98 -8.08
N GLY A 215 -15.18 -20.84 -8.29
CA GLY A 215 -16.49 -20.53 -7.72
C GLY A 215 -16.49 -20.37 -6.20
N ARG A 216 -15.35 -20.03 -5.60
CA ARG A 216 -15.19 -19.83 -4.16
C ARG A 216 -15.27 -18.37 -3.73
N TYR A 217 -15.36 -17.48 -4.70
CA TYR A 217 -15.42 -16.05 -4.41
C TYR A 217 -16.66 -15.70 -3.60
N THR A 218 -16.44 -15.33 -2.35
CA THR A 218 -17.47 -14.74 -1.49
C THR A 218 -17.12 -13.25 -1.34
N PRO A 219 -17.91 -12.34 -1.94
CA PRO A 219 -17.70 -10.93 -1.70
C PRO A 219 -17.86 -10.65 -0.21
N ALA A 220 -16.79 -10.22 0.42
CA ALA A 220 -16.85 -9.78 1.80
C ALA A 220 -17.62 -8.44 1.80
N VAL A 221 -18.91 -8.50 2.15
CA VAL A 221 -19.67 -7.28 2.43
C VAL A 221 -19.09 -6.68 3.71
N SER A 222 -18.80 -5.38 3.69
CA SER A 222 -18.39 -4.68 4.92
C SER A 222 -19.39 -4.96 6.04
N PRO A 223 -18.93 -5.22 7.27
CA PRO A 223 -19.84 -5.21 8.41
C PRO A 223 -20.63 -3.91 8.40
N GLU A 224 -21.85 -3.94 8.95
CA GLU A 224 -22.65 -2.72 9.05
C GLU A 224 -21.81 -1.60 9.66
N ILE A 225 -21.62 -0.54 8.88
CA ILE A 225 -20.86 0.61 9.33
C ILE A 225 -21.76 1.31 10.34
N PRO A 226 -21.29 1.56 11.58
CA PRO A 226 -22.07 2.30 12.55
C PRO A 226 -22.54 3.64 11.96
N ASP A 227 -23.74 4.08 12.32
CA ASP A 227 -24.27 5.37 11.87
C ASP A 227 -23.43 6.55 12.35
N ASN A 228 -22.74 6.37 13.47
CA ASN A 228 -21.87 7.39 14.06
C ASN A 228 -20.47 6.80 14.32
N TYR A 229 -19.45 7.41 13.77
CA TYR A 229 -18.07 7.05 14.02
C TYR A 229 -17.11 8.21 13.75
N PHE A 230 -15.98 8.21 14.46
CA PHE A 230 -14.86 9.08 14.14
C PHE A 230 -13.91 8.39 13.18
N TYR A 231 -13.20 9.16 12.36
CA TYR A 231 -12.18 8.61 11.49
C TYR A 231 -10.99 9.56 11.33
N LEU A 232 -9.85 8.96 11.10
CA LEU A 232 -8.65 9.63 10.59
C LEU A 232 -8.44 9.18 9.15
N SER A 233 -8.20 10.12 8.24
CA SER A 233 -7.85 9.79 6.85
C SER A 233 -6.55 10.45 6.48
N LEU A 234 -5.76 9.76 5.67
CA LEU A 234 -4.68 10.35 4.92
C LEU A 234 -5.18 10.64 3.51
N LEU A 235 -4.78 11.75 2.94
CA LEU A 235 -5.15 12.13 1.59
C LEU A 235 -3.94 12.40 0.71
N CYS A 236 -4.09 12.02 -0.55
CA CYS A 236 -3.17 12.39 -1.60
C CYS A 236 -3.98 12.80 -2.83
N SER A 237 -3.67 13.93 -3.41
CA SER A 237 -4.38 14.43 -4.59
C SER A 237 -3.42 15.03 -5.61
N ARG A 238 -3.91 15.19 -6.84
CA ARG A 238 -3.21 15.83 -7.94
C ARG A 238 -4.11 16.83 -8.63
N HIS A 239 -3.53 17.94 -9.06
CA HIS A 239 -4.19 18.88 -9.94
C HIS A 239 -4.42 18.28 -11.33
N LEU A 240 -5.61 18.40 -11.88
CA LEU A 240 -5.92 17.91 -13.22
C LEU A 240 -5.34 18.79 -14.33
N SER A 241 -5.11 20.09 -14.04
CA SER A 241 -4.47 21.03 -14.98
C SER A 241 -2.95 20.93 -15.03
N GLY A 242 -2.35 19.97 -14.32
CA GLY A 242 -0.91 19.89 -14.11
C GLY A 242 -0.45 20.71 -12.89
N GLY A 243 0.67 20.31 -12.29
CA GLY A 243 1.20 20.94 -11.07
C GLY A 243 1.47 19.96 -9.94
N ALA A 244 1.89 20.49 -8.79
CA ALA A 244 2.19 19.71 -7.61
C ALA A 244 0.90 19.11 -7.02
N GLY A 245 0.97 17.85 -6.57
CA GLY A 245 -0.10 17.25 -5.80
C GLY A 245 -0.19 17.83 -4.39
N CYS A 246 -1.26 17.50 -3.66
CA CYS A 246 -1.39 17.75 -2.23
C CYS A 246 -1.28 16.46 -1.44
N ILE A 247 -0.70 16.53 -0.26
CA ILE A 247 -0.75 15.49 0.75
C ILE A 247 -1.31 16.08 2.03
N GLY A 248 -2.10 15.30 2.77
CA GLY A 248 -2.70 15.84 3.99
C GLY A 248 -3.32 14.76 4.86
N ALA A 249 -3.94 15.22 5.94
CA ALA A 249 -4.69 14.41 6.87
C ALA A 249 -6.05 15.03 7.15
N GLN A 250 -7.02 14.18 7.41
CA GLN A 250 -8.37 14.55 7.78
C GLN A 250 -8.73 13.89 9.11
N LEU A 251 -9.36 14.65 9.99
CA LEU A 251 -10.09 14.15 11.13
C LEU A 251 -11.58 14.39 10.86
N GLY A 252 -12.38 13.35 10.93
CA GLY A 252 -13.79 13.47 10.63
C GLY A 252 -14.70 12.75 11.61
N TRP A 253 -15.94 13.21 11.63
CA TRP A 253 -17.05 12.62 12.36
C TRP A 253 -18.19 12.35 11.40
N GLN A 254 -18.53 11.09 11.23
CA GLN A 254 -19.67 10.62 10.46
C GLN A 254 -20.87 10.49 11.38
N THR A 255 -21.98 11.07 10.98
CA THR A 255 -23.29 10.82 11.57
C THR A 255 -24.17 10.06 10.57
N SER A 256 -25.38 9.65 10.98
CA SER A 256 -26.35 9.01 10.09
C SER A 256 -26.70 9.83 8.84
N THR A 257 -26.57 11.16 8.91
CA THR A 257 -27.03 12.09 7.86
C THR A 257 -25.92 12.94 7.26
N LEU A 258 -24.89 13.29 8.03
CA LEU A 258 -23.84 14.23 7.62
C LEU A 258 -22.46 13.72 7.99
N ASN A 259 -21.48 14.18 7.23
CA ASN A 259 -20.08 13.99 7.52
C ASN A 259 -19.39 15.33 7.78
N TYR A 260 -18.75 15.46 8.92
CA TYR A 260 -17.99 16.66 9.28
C TYR A 260 -16.50 16.33 9.22
N THR A 261 -15.72 17.14 8.53
CA THR A 261 -14.29 16.87 8.34
C THR A 261 -13.47 18.13 8.57
N ALA A 262 -12.44 18.03 9.40
CA ALA A 262 -11.35 18.98 9.45
C ALA A 262 -10.16 18.40 8.68
N GLU A 263 -9.64 19.13 7.72
CA GLU A 263 -8.54 18.74 6.85
C GLU A 263 -7.36 19.67 7.02
N LEU A 264 -6.16 19.12 7.06
CA LEU A 264 -4.90 19.84 6.95
C LEU A 264 -4.12 19.26 5.79
N SER A 265 -3.80 20.07 4.78
CA SER A 265 -3.09 19.60 3.60
C SER A 265 -1.95 20.53 3.22
N LEU A 266 -0.87 19.93 2.71
CA LEU A 266 0.33 20.60 2.21
C LEU A 266 0.44 20.36 0.72
N ARG A 267 0.61 21.44 -0.03
CA ARG A 267 0.99 21.42 -1.44
C ARG A 267 2.49 21.71 -1.53
N PRO A 268 3.32 20.71 -1.79
CA PRO A 268 4.76 20.87 -1.91
C PRO A 268 5.12 21.43 -3.29
N ASP A 269 4.86 22.69 -3.53
CA ASP A 269 5.37 23.37 -4.72
C ASP A 269 6.82 23.81 -4.48
N LYS A 270 7.69 23.63 -5.49
CA LYS A 270 9.11 23.99 -5.37
C LYS A 270 9.33 25.48 -5.09
N GLU A 271 8.48 26.31 -5.66
CA GLU A 271 8.61 27.76 -5.53
C GLU A 271 7.71 28.34 -4.43
N ARG A 272 6.54 27.74 -4.21
CA ARG A 272 5.52 28.28 -3.29
C ARG A 272 4.77 27.17 -2.55
N PRO A 273 5.39 26.55 -1.54
CA PRO A 273 4.68 25.58 -0.72
C PRO A 273 3.52 26.25 0.03
N THR A 274 2.32 25.72 -0.13
CA THR A 274 1.11 26.23 0.53
C THR A 274 0.55 25.22 1.52
N LEU A 275 0.16 25.71 2.69
CA LEU A 275 -0.54 24.96 3.72
C LEU A 275 -2.02 25.34 3.71
N HIS A 276 -2.91 24.37 3.70
CA HIS A 276 -4.36 24.56 3.73
C HIS A 276 -4.95 23.93 4.97
N GLY A 277 -5.84 24.65 5.63
CA GLY A 277 -6.67 24.14 6.71
C GLY A 277 -8.14 24.33 6.33
N ASP A 278 -8.90 23.26 6.28
CA ASP A 278 -10.25 23.20 5.72
C ASP A 278 -11.25 22.57 6.68
N LEU A 279 -12.46 23.11 6.67
CA LEU A 279 -13.63 22.50 7.29
C LEU A 279 -14.64 22.12 6.20
N LEU A 280 -15.02 20.86 6.15
CA LEU A 280 -15.91 20.32 5.13
C LEU A 280 -17.14 19.68 5.77
N VAL A 281 -18.24 19.79 5.07
CA VAL A 281 -19.48 19.06 5.35
C VAL A 281 -19.78 18.17 4.15
N GLY A 282 -19.88 16.88 4.37
CA GLY A 282 -20.26 15.88 3.38
C GLY A 282 -21.72 15.49 3.53
N ILE A 283 -22.47 15.50 2.43
CA ILE A 283 -23.87 15.14 2.36
C ILE A 283 -23.99 13.90 1.47
N PRO A 284 -24.59 12.79 1.93
CA PRO A 284 -24.79 11.62 1.10
C PRO A 284 -25.70 11.96 -0.07
N LEU A 285 -25.27 11.63 -1.28
CA LEU A 285 -26.03 11.78 -2.52
C LEU A 285 -26.80 10.52 -2.86
N TYR A 286 -26.07 9.41 -2.82
CA TYR A 286 -26.57 8.12 -3.22
C TYR A 286 -25.82 7.01 -2.50
N GLN A 287 -26.59 6.06 -1.99
CA GLN A 287 -26.03 4.92 -1.29
C GLN A 287 -26.49 3.64 -1.98
N TRP A 288 -25.52 2.97 -2.60
CA TRP A 288 -25.73 1.68 -3.20
C TRP A 288 -25.07 0.59 -2.36
N ARG A 289 -25.41 -0.67 -2.62
CA ARG A 289 -24.89 -1.82 -1.86
C ARG A 289 -23.37 -1.82 -1.75
N TYR A 290 -22.67 -1.35 -2.79
CA TYR A 290 -21.22 -1.43 -2.90
C TYR A 290 -20.50 -0.09 -2.90
N VAL A 291 -21.21 1.00 -3.05
CA VAL A 291 -20.62 2.35 -3.15
C VAL A 291 -21.54 3.38 -2.52
N GLU A 292 -20.94 4.28 -1.79
CA GLU A 292 -21.60 5.49 -1.30
C GLU A 292 -21.00 6.70 -2.04
N LEU A 293 -21.86 7.54 -2.59
CA LEU A 293 -21.49 8.82 -3.20
C LEU A 293 -21.92 9.95 -2.28
N ARG A 294 -21.06 10.93 -2.11
CA ARG A 294 -21.29 12.14 -1.31
C ARG A 294 -20.92 13.38 -2.08
N HIS A 295 -21.63 14.49 -1.83
CA HIS A 295 -21.03 15.80 -2.07
C HIS A 295 -20.29 16.28 -0.83
N SER A 296 -19.23 17.02 -1.02
CA SER A 296 -18.55 17.74 0.06
C SER A 296 -18.49 19.23 -0.28
N TYR A 297 -18.73 20.03 0.73
CA TYR A 297 -18.61 21.48 0.65
C TYR A 297 -17.73 21.93 1.80
N GLY A 298 -16.83 22.85 1.52
CA GLY A 298 -15.89 23.30 2.54
C GLY A 298 -15.47 24.74 2.38
N ILE A 299 -15.06 25.29 3.50
CA ILE A 299 -14.37 26.57 3.60
C ILE A 299 -13.00 26.35 4.19
N GLY A 300 -12.01 27.06 3.75
CA GLY A 300 -10.66 26.90 4.27
C GLY A 300 -9.84 28.17 4.22
N ILE A 301 -8.67 28.05 4.84
CA ILE A 301 -7.64 29.09 4.85
C ILE A 301 -6.38 28.46 4.26
N GLY A 302 -5.86 29.10 3.20
CA GLY A 302 -4.57 28.78 2.64
C GLY A 302 -3.51 29.77 3.16
N TYR A 303 -2.32 29.25 3.46
CA TYR A 303 -1.15 30.05 3.82
C TYR A 303 -0.03 29.81 2.81
N ASP A 304 0.40 30.89 2.14
CA ASP A 304 1.49 30.87 1.16
C ASP A 304 2.74 31.51 1.77
N ARG A 305 3.74 30.71 2.08
CA ARG A 305 4.99 31.16 2.69
C ARG A 305 5.83 32.09 1.80
N ALA A 306 5.66 32.01 0.49
CA ALA A 306 6.47 32.78 -0.46
C ALA A 306 5.90 34.19 -0.80
N ALA A 307 4.60 34.36 -0.64
CA ALA A 307 3.95 35.64 -0.76
C ALA A 307 3.95 36.31 0.62
N LYS A 308 4.88 37.22 0.90
CA LYS A 308 4.95 37.96 2.17
C LYS A 308 3.56 38.09 2.84
N GLU A 309 3.25 37.17 3.78
CA GLU A 309 2.06 37.13 4.64
C GLU A 309 0.68 37.10 3.96
N GLN A 310 0.44 36.25 2.97
CA GLN A 310 -0.92 36.12 2.47
C GLN A 310 -1.59 34.82 2.88
N SER A 311 -2.33 34.91 4.00
CA SER A 311 -3.44 33.99 4.24
C SER A 311 -4.61 34.39 3.35
N TYR A 312 -5.23 33.43 2.70
CA TYR A 312 -6.41 33.66 1.88
C TYR A 312 -7.50 32.62 2.24
N ALA A 313 -8.75 33.09 2.24
CA ALA A 313 -9.87 32.18 2.37
C ALA A 313 -10.18 31.54 1.02
N HIS A 314 -10.61 30.30 1.01
CA HIS A 314 -11.06 29.62 -0.19
C HIS A 314 -12.30 28.77 0.07
N LEU A 315 -13.02 28.47 -1.00
CA LEU A 315 -14.16 27.57 -0.99
C LEU A 315 -13.82 26.31 -1.75
N GLN A 316 -14.36 25.19 -1.30
CA GLN A 316 -14.24 23.94 -2.06
C GLN A 316 -15.58 23.22 -2.12
N ALA A 317 -15.82 22.57 -3.26
CA ALA A 317 -16.95 21.71 -3.49
C ALA A 317 -16.48 20.44 -4.20
N GLY A 318 -16.99 19.29 -3.83
CA GLY A 318 -16.51 18.05 -4.43
C GLY A 318 -17.51 16.91 -4.39
N LEU A 319 -17.11 15.85 -5.09
CA LEU A 319 -17.76 14.55 -5.06
C LEU A 319 -16.78 13.56 -4.44
N GLU A 320 -17.29 12.72 -3.56
CA GLU A 320 -16.52 11.65 -2.93
C GLU A 320 -17.23 10.32 -3.19
N ALA A 321 -16.48 9.29 -3.53
CA ALA A 321 -16.95 7.93 -3.70
C ALA A 321 -16.27 7.03 -2.68
N HIS A 322 -17.04 6.38 -1.84
CA HIS A 322 -16.56 5.47 -0.81
C HIS A 322 -17.07 4.06 -1.09
N PRO A 323 -16.17 3.11 -1.43
CA PRO A 323 -16.56 1.72 -1.53
C PRO A 323 -17.09 1.19 -0.21
N ARG A 324 -18.15 0.37 -0.27
CA ARG A 324 -18.78 -0.32 0.88
C ARG A 324 -18.46 -1.82 0.87
N VAL A 325 -17.37 -2.19 0.23
CA VAL A 325 -16.87 -3.55 0.19
C VAL A 325 -15.80 -3.70 1.26
N ARG A 326 -15.85 -4.78 2.02
CA ARG A 326 -14.86 -5.09 3.06
C ARG A 326 -13.46 -4.92 2.50
N TYR A 327 -12.57 -4.28 3.25
CA TYR A 327 -11.20 -3.89 2.89
C TYR A 327 -11.08 -2.69 1.91
N LEU A 328 -12.02 -2.48 0.97
CA LEU A 328 -12.05 -1.26 0.15
C LEU A 328 -12.77 -0.10 0.86
N ASP A 329 -13.52 -0.38 1.89
CA ASP A 329 -14.25 0.60 2.70
C ASP A 329 -13.33 1.62 3.42
N LYS A 330 -12.04 1.30 3.51
CA LYS A 330 -11.00 2.22 3.98
C LYS A 330 -10.57 3.24 2.93
N LEU A 331 -10.94 3.02 1.68
CA LEU A 331 -10.60 3.89 0.58
C LEU A 331 -11.72 4.86 0.27
N GLY A 332 -11.35 6.01 -0.25
CA GLY A 332 -12.25 6.95 -0.88
C GLY A 332 -11.55 7.57 -2.08
N LEU A 333 -12.32 7.82 -3.12
CA LEU A 333 -11.91 8.65 -4.25
C LEU A 333 -12.62 9.99 -4.14
N PHE A 334 -11.94 11.06 -4.45
CA PHE A 334 -12.58 12.37 -4.46
C PHE A 334 -12.15 13.21 -5.67
N LEU A 335 -13.10 14.01 -6.13
CA LEU A 335 -12.90 15.04 -7.12
C LEU A 335 -13.36 16.36 -6.50
N ARG A 336 -12.48 17.35 -6.35
CA ARG A 336 -12.79 18.62 -5.70
C ARG A 336 -12.41 19.81 -6.57
N LEU A 337 -13.34 20.76 -6.66
CA LEU A 337 -13.12 22.08 -7.19
C LEU A 337 -12.74 23.01 -6.04
N HIS A 338 -11.60 23.68 -6.15
CA HIS A 338 -11.12 24.70 -5.24
C HIS A 338 -11.32 26.06 -5.89
N CYS A 339 -12.02 26.94 -5.21
CA CYS A 339 -12.25 28.31 -5.63
C CYS A 339 -11.47 29.25 -4.72
N GLU A 340 -10.33 29.73 -5.19
CA GLU A 340 -9.48 30.66 -4.47
C GLU A 340 -9.76 32.09 -4.97
N PRO A 341 -10.12 33.04 -4.10
CA PRO A 341 -10.23 34.44 -4.47
C PRO A 341 -8.90 34.92 -4.97
N TYR A 342 -8.89 35.65 -6.06
CA TYR A 342 -7.68 36.23 -6.69
C TYR A 342 -6.71 35.22 -7.32
N ARG A 343 -7.06 33.91 -7.37
CA ARG A 343 -6.30 32.87 -8.06
C ARG A 343 -7.21 32.06 -8.99
N GLN A 344 -6.62 31.34 -9.91
CA GLN A 344 -7.40 30.45 -10.79
C GLN A 344 -8.00 29.30 -9.98
N SER A 345 -9.30 29.08 -10.11
CA SER A 345 -9.95 27.89 -9.61
C SER A 345 -9.34 26.64 -10.25
N TYR A 346 -9.19 25.59 -9.47
CA TYR A 346 -8.56 24.34 -9.95
C TYR A 346 -9.29 23.12 -9.45
N LEU A 347 -9.15 22.03 -10.21
CA LEU A 347 -9.75 20.75 -9.92
C LEU A 347 -8.69 19.77 -9.43
N THR A 348 -8.97 19.07 -8.35
CA THR A 348 -8.11 18.01 -7.82
C THR A 348 -8.82 16.67 -7.86
N LEU A 349 -8.10 15.64 -8.26
CA LEU A 349 -8.48 14.24 -8.12
C LEU A 349 -7.57 13.60 -7.08
N GLY A 350 -8.14 12.87 -6.15
CA GLY A 350 -7.34 12.26 -5.10
C GLY A 350 -7.95 11.01 -4.50
N VAL A 351 -7.16 10.44 -3.60
CA VAL A 351 -7.47 9.23 -2.86
C VAL A 351 -7.42 9.54 -1.37
N LEU A 352 -8.37 8.99 -0.64
CA LEU A 352 -8.43 8.98 0.82
C LEU A 352 -8.15 7.58 1.33
N LEU A 353 -7.30 7.48 2.34
CA LEU A 353 -7.14 6.27 3.13
C LEU A 353 -7.70 6.53 4.53
N ARG A 354 -8.83 5.91 4.85
CA ARG A 354 -9.60 6.16 6.07
C ARG A 354 -9.40 5.05 7.09
N HIS A 355 -9.10 5.43 8.33
CA HIS A 355 -9.16 4.55 9.48
C HIS A 355 -10.30 5.00 10.40
N ARG A 356 -11.19 4.07 10.75
CA ARG A 356 -12.38 4.34 11.58
C ARG A 356 -12.09 3.99 13.03
N TYR A 357 -12.58 4.83 13.94
CA TYR A 357 -12.60 4.59 15.38
C TYR A 357 -14.06 4.50 15.81
N LEU A 358 -14.39 3.47 16.56
CA LEU A 358 -15.71 3.26 17.14
C LEU A 358 -15.88 4.13 18.38
#